data_dafeebd8b696e9c588204e855d33e025
#
_entry.id   dafeebd8b696e9c588204e855d33e025
#
_cell.length_a   1.000
_cell.length_b   1.000
_cell.length_c   1.000
_cell.angle_alpha   90.00
_cell.angle_beta   90.00
_cell.angle_gamma   90.00
#
_symmetry.space_group_name_H-M   'P 1'
#
loop_
_entity.id
_entity.type
_entity.pdbx_description
1 polymer ?
#
loop_
_entity_poly.entity_id
_entity_poly.type
_entity_poly.pdbx_seq_one_letter_code
_entity_poly.pdbx_strand_id
1 'polypeptide(L)'
;VKTGLTLRLLTALSAASLAAMAPAHAASAGSLEAEFDSMFTAAAPKVRAEVAAPRITVQRSVAPKASAQAAPLVALAPVNPAPAMPSFANPFEASIAALAEGSQGRIGVAALDLDSGRAVTVLGEQAFPMASTSKIAIVATFLAGVDEGRFKLYDQYPLLVPVPSKKFSSAQAPVRQGTMMSALSLIEATITRSDNQATDALLAAVGGPHAVTRWVHSRTGITDFRIDRTIATLVRDDGAVNPAVSIDKRDSVTPLGMVRLLSGIYRREWLSPMSSDVLLGAMSRTVTGKHRIRGLLPQGTQVAHKTGTLSNTASDVGFIKTPDGRNLAVAIYVTGQGGKPQRDARIAAIARALYDGYLAEAASSRRAALR
;
A
#
# COMPACT_ATOMS: atom_id res chain seq x y z
N VAL A 1 8.43 -90.44 -14.36
CA VAL A 1 9.55 -90.60 -13.47
C VAL A 1 9.69 -89.35 -12.60
N LYS A 2 9.14 -89.44 -11.36
CA LYS A 2 9.75 -89.07 -10.07
C LYS A 2 10.38 -87.66 -10.01
N THR A 3 10.20 -86.81 -9.06
CA THR A 3 9.84 -86.84 -7.61
C THR A 3 9.70 -85.38 -7.25
N GLY A 4 8.80 -84.95 -6.58
CA GLY A 4 8.35 -84.56 -5.31
C GLY A 4 9.43 -84.02 -4.34
N LEU A 5 9.34 -82.76 -3.96
CA LEU A 5 9.81 -82.29 -2.66
C LEU A 5 9.04 -81.06 -2.18
N THR A 6 8.29 -81.32 -1.16
CA THR A 6 7.63 -80.34 -0.29
C THR A 6 8.67 -79.64 0.58
N LEU A 7 8.62 -78.28 0.69
CA LEU A 7 9.27 -77.64 1.79
C LEU A 7 8.35 -76.57 2.39
N ARG A 8 8.29 -76.61 3.70
CA ARG A 8 7.35 -76.00 4.62
C ARG A 8 7.53 -74.46 4.73
N LEU A 9 6.39 -73.83 5.03
CA LEU A 9 6.26 -72.44 5.54
C LEU A 9 7.23 -72.21 6.71
N LEU A 10 7.80 -70.97 6.66
CA LEU A 10 8.14 -70.20 7.87
C LEU A 10 7.64 -68.79 7.66
N THR A 11 6.57 -68.48 8.42
CA THR A 11 6.00 -67.16 8.60
C THR A 11 6.96 -66.33 9.43
N ALA A 12 7.49 -65.25 8.86
CA ALA A 12 8.09 -64.15 9.59
C ALA A 12 7.17 -62.94 9.46
N LEU A 13 6.44 -62.62 10.54
CA LEU A 13 5.78 -61.34 10.72
C LEU A 13 6.87 -60.26 10.86
N SER A 14 7.05 -59.42 9.85
CA SER A 14 7.69 -58.12 10.01
C SER A 14 6.62 -57.07 10.13
N ALA A 15 6.45 -56.54 11.32
CA ALA A 15 5.64 -55.37 11.60
C ALA A 15 6.28 -54.16 10.88
N ALA A 16 5.70 -53.78 9.77
CA ALA A 16 6.01 -52.50 9.16
C ALA A 16 5.32 -51.38 9.95
N SER A 17 6.11 -50.61 10.68
CA SER A 17 5.66 -49.38 11.33
C SER A 17 5.20 -48.41 10.25
N LEU A 18 3.88 -48.22 10.13
CA LEU A 18 3.31 -47.08 9.45
C LEU A 18 3.67 -45.83 10.27
N ALA A 19 4.73 -45.15 9.89
CA ALA A 19 4.94 -43.76 10.30
C ALA A 19 3.82 -42.92 9.67
N ALA A 20 2.85 -42.53 10.46
CA ALA A 20 1.84 -41.57 10.09
C ALA A 20 2.56 -40.26 9.77
N MET A 21 2.65 -39.90 8.49
CA MET A 21 2.97 -38.53 8.08
C MET A 21 1.81 -37.66 8.55
N ALA A 22 2.06 -36.88 9.60
CA ALA A 22 1.17 -35.81 10.01
C ALA A 22 0.96 -34.83 8.85
N PRO A 23 -0.27 -34.42 8.59
CA PRO A 23 -0.52 -33.40 7.56
C PRO A 23 0.20 -32.10 7.96
N ALA A 24 0.97 -31.55 7.02
CA ALA A 24 1.59 -30.26 7.16
C ALA A 24 0.53 -29.23 7.59
N HIS A 25 0.84 -28.50 8.65
CA HIS A 25 -0.01 -27.55 9.33
C HIS A 25 -0.74 -26.64 8.35
N ALA A 26 -2.06 -26.79 8.25
CA ALA A 26 -2.93 -25.68 7.90
C ALA A 26 -2.78 -24.66 9.04
N ALA A 27 -2.05 -23.57 8.80
CA ALA A 27 -2.09 -22.43 9.69
C ALA A 27 -3.56 -22.02 9.80
N SER A 28 -4.16 -22.24 10.96
CA SER A 28 -5.58 -21.94 11.17
C SER A 28 -5.77 -20.43 11.04
N ALA A 29 -6.92 -20.00 10.51
CA ALA A 29 -7.28 -18.58 10.45
C ALA A 29 -7.10 -17.89 11.82
N GLY A 30 -7.32 -18.60 12.90
CA GLY A 30 -7.09 -18.14 14.27
C GLY A 30 -5.64 -17.79 14.63
N SER A 31 -4.62 -18.36 13.94
CA SER A 31 -3.23 -17.98 14.19
C SER A 31 -2.85 -16.64 13.55
N LEU A 32 -3.42 -16.33 12.38
CA LEU A 32 -3.25 -15.03 11.70
C LEU A 32 -3.99 -13.93 12.46
N GLU A 33 -5.16 -14.23 12.98
CA GLU A 33 -5.97 -13.33 13.79
C GLU A 33 -5.25 -12.99 15.12
N ALA A 34 -4.69 -13.98 15.80
CA ALA A 34 -3.92 -13.75 17.02
C ALA A 34 -2.63 -12.97 16.78
N GLU A 35 -1.94 -13.20 15.67
CA GLU A 35 -0.74 -12.44 15.28
C GLU A 35 -1.08 -10.98 14.96
N PHE A 36 -2.17 -10.75 14.21
CA PHE A 36 -2.64 -9.39 13.89
C PHE A 36 -3.14 -8.68 15.16
N ASP A 37 -3.96 -9.35 15.97
CA ASP A 37 -4.45 -8.82 17.24
C ASP A 37 -3.31 -8.48 18.19
N SER A 38 -2.26 -9.31 18.27
CA SER A 38 -1.07 -8.98 19.06
C SER A 38 -0.31 -7.74 18.56
N MET A 39 -0.40 -7.48 17.25
CA MET A 39 0.31 -6.36 16.62
C MET A 39 -0.49 -5.04 16.64
N PHE A 40 -1.82 -5.09 16.56
CA PHE A 40 -2.63 -3.90 16.28
C PHE A 40 -3.86 -3.71 17.19
N THR A 41 -4.24 -4.67 18.04
CA THR A 41 -5.34 -4.47 18.97
C THR A 41 -4.89 -3.95 20.33
N ALA A 42 -4.97 -2.63 20.52
CA ALA A 42 -5.39 -2.07 21.80
C ALA A 42 -6.84 -1.62 21.58
N ALA A 43 -7.71 -1.86 22.58
CA ALA A 43 -9.15 -1.66 22.49
C ALA A 43 -9.52 -0.34 21.80
N ALA A 44 -10.18 -0.44 20.64
CA ALA A 44 -10.73 0.74 19.98
C ALA A 44 -11.93 1.23 20.78
N PRO A 45 -11.96 2.50 21.25
CA PRO A 45 -13.18 3.07 21.78
C PRO A 45 -14.18 3.19 20.63
N LYS A 46 -15.41 2.75 20.87
CA LYS A 46 -16.54 2.96 19.95
C LYS A 46 -16.90 4.43 19.96
N VAL A 47 -16.18 5.24 19.19
CA VAL A 47 -16.54 6.64 18.97
C VAL A 47 -17.08 6.74 17.55
N ARG A 48 -18.40 6.85 17.47
CA ARG A 48 -19.11 7.32 16.29
C ARG A 48 -18.99 8.84 16.30
N ALA A 49 -17.92 9.36 15.70
CA ALA A 49 -17.77 10.79 15.49
C ALA A 49 -17.87 11.08 14.00
N GLU A 50 -18.87 11.87 13.67
CA GLU A 50 -18.99 12.55 12.39
C GLU A 50 -17.82 13.56 12.31
N VAL A 51 -16.73 13.18 11.62
CA VAL A 51 -15.52 13.99 11.54
C VAL A 51 -15.71 15.02 10.44
N ALA A 52 -16.14 16.21 10.82
CA ALA A 52 -15.87 17.41 10.04
C ALA A 52 -14.36 17.69 10.13
N ALA A 53 -13.61 17.35 9.09
CA ALA A 53 -12.16 17.59 9.04
C ALA A 53 -11.90 19.11 8.90
N PRO A 54 -11.08 19.72 9.75
CA PRO A 54 -10.48 21.01 9.44
C PRO A 54 -9.46 20.78 8.32
N ARG A 55 -9.76 21.30 7.12
CA ARG A 55 -8.90 21.20 5.96
C ARG A 55 -7.87 22.35 6.01
N ILE A 56 -6.61 22.05 6.17
CA ILE A 56 -5.53 22.93 5.77
C ILE A 56 -4.85 22.28 4.56
N THR A 57 -5.22 22.74 3.36
CA THR A 57 -4.65 22.27 2.11
C THR A 57 -3.60 23.28 1.66
N VAL A 58 -2.33 22.89 1.65
CA VAL A 58 -1.29 23.68 0.98
C VAL A 58 -1.31 23.34 -0.51
N GLN A 59 -2.09 24.09 -1.29
CA GLN A 59 -2.02 24.03 -2.74
C GLN A 59 -0.86 24.91 -3.23
N ARG A 60 0.17 24.30 -3.78
CA ARG A 60 1.18 25.01 -4.55
C ARG A 60 0.79 24.96 -6.03
N SER A 61 0.38 26.10 -6.58
CA SER A 61 0.17 26.30 -8.01
C SER A 61 1.53 26.28 -8.73
N VAL A 62 1.70 25.36 -9.67
CA VAL A 62 2.84 25.38 -10.60
C VAL A 62 2.48 26.29 -11.76
N ALA A 63 3.10 27.47 -11.84
CA ALA A 63 2.93 28.39 -12.98
C ALA A 63 3.58 27.79 -14.25
N PRO A 64 2.93 27.93 -15.44
CA PRO A 64 3.54 27.53 -16.70
C PRO A 64 4.71 28.46 -17.06
N LYS A 65 5.80 27.89 -17.57
CA LYS A 65 6.91 28.67 -18.15
C LYS A 65 6.43 29.39 -19.41
N ALA A 66 6.39 30.72 -19.35
CA ALA A 66 6.26 31.54 -20.54
C ALA A 66 7.61 31.68 -21.25
N SER A 67 7.60 31.58 -22.59
CA SER A 67 8.75 31.79 -23.45
C SER A 67 9.17 33.27 -23.45
N ALA A 68 10.45 33.53 -23.34
CA ALA A 68 11.01 34.88 -23.37
C ALA A 68 10.96 35.46 -24.78
N GLN A 69 10.20 36.53 -24.96
CA GLN A 69 10.43 37.53 -26.01
C GLN A 69 10.96 38.80 -25.36
N ALA A 70 12.09 39.25 -25.83
CA ALA A 70 12.72 40.48 -25.35
C ALA A 70 11.90 41.72 -25.77
N ALA A 71 11.60 42.58 -24.82
CA ALA A 71 11.06 43.93 -25.01
C ALA A 71 11.68 44.90 -24.01
N PRO A 72 11.66 46.23 -24.26
CA PRO A 72 12.69 47.18 -23.85
C PRO A 72 12.60 47.63 -22.39
N LEU A 73 13.73 48.11 -21.87
CA LEU A 73 13.92 48.65 -20.52
C LEU A 73 12.88 49.73 -20.18
N VAL A 74 12.01 49.44 -19.25
CA VAL A 74 11.15 50.42 -18.57
C VAL A 74 11.42 50.34 -17.06
N ALA A 75 11.42 51.53 -16.45
CA ALA A 75 11.80 51.86 -15.08
C ALA A 75 11.41 50.86 -13.99
N LEU A 76 12.29 50.71 -13.00
CA LEU A 76 12.13 49.97 -11.75
C LEU A 76 10.79 50.30 -11.06
N ALA A 77 9.84 49.40 -11.16
CA ALA A 77 8.70 49.37 -10.27
C ALA A 77 9.12 48.73 -8.90
N PRO A 78 8.46 49.09 -7.79
CA PRO A 78 8.86 48.62 -6.47
C PRO A 78 8.84 47.09 -6.38
N VAL A 79 9.88 46.56 -5.77
CA VAL A 79 10.04 45.12 -5.52
C VAL A 79 8.79 44.60 -4.80
N ASN A 80 7.99 43.78 -5.48
CA ASN A 80 6.94 43.03 -4.81
C ASN A 80 7.58 42.21 -3.67
N PRO A 81 7.04 42.23 -2.44
CA PRO A 81 7.53 41.43 -1.39
C PRO A 81 7.49 39.94 -1.83
N ALA A 82 8.56 39.21 -1.52
CA ALA A 82 8.63 37.79 -1.80
C ALA A 82 7.33 37.11 -1.31
N PRO A 83 6.79 36.11 -2.04
CA PRO A 83 5.57 35.43 -1.61
C PRO A 83 5.76 34.95 -0.18
N ALA A 84 4.85 35.37 0.70
CA ALA A 84 4.91 35.02 2.12
C ALA A 84 4.98 33.49 2.23
N MET A 85 5.98 32.99 2.94
CA MET A 85 6.06 31.58 3.28
C MET A 85 4.75 31.18 3.94
N PRO A 86 4.13 30.04 3.56
CA PRO A 86 2.90 29.59 4.22
C PRO A 86 3.15 29.50 5.73
N SER A 87 2.41 30.26 6.52
CA SER A 87 2.47 30.19 7.97
C SER A 87 1.75 28.91 8.40
N PHE A 88 2.50 27.93 8.86
CA PHE A 88 1.91 26.73 9.49
C PHE A 88 1.55 27.08 10.94
N ALA A 89 0.31 26.82 11.33
CA ALA A 89 -0.14 27.01 12.71
C ALA A 89 0.52 26.04 13.68
N ASN A 90 1.12 24.96 13.18
CA ASN A 90 1.70 23.89 13.96
C ASN A 90 3.13 23.56 13.44
N PRO A 91 4.17 23.59 14.32
CA PRO A 91 5.55 23.22 13.95
C PRO A 91 5.69 21.81 13.36
N PHE A 92 4.85 20.87 13.77
CA PHE A 92 4.82 19.52 13.22
C PHE A 92 4.45 19.52 11.73
N GLU A 93 3.36 20.18 11.35
CA GLU A 93 2.97 20.32 9.95
C GLU A 93 4.04 21.04 9.13
N ALA A 94 4.63 22.09 9.68
CA ALA A 94 5.73 22.81 9.03
C ALA A 94 6.93 21.89 8.75
N SER A 95 7.28 21.01 9.69
CA SER A 95 8.38 20.06 9.52
C SER A 95 8.10 19.03 8.42
N ILE A 96 6.86 18.53 8.33
CA ILE A 96 6.44 17.59 7.25
C ILE A 96 6.45 18.30 5.91
N ALA A 97 5.95 19.53 5.83
CA ALA A 97 5.95 20.31 4.60
C ALA A 97 7.37 20.60 4.10
N ALA A 98 8.31 20.94 4.99
CA ALA A 98 9.72 21.12 4.65
C ALA A 98 10.38 19.85 4.09
N LEU A 99 10.13 18.69 4.72
CA LEU A 99 10.62 17.40 4.25
C LEU A 99 9.98 16.97 2.92
N ALA A 100 8.74 17.36 2.69
CA ALA A 100 8.00 17.07 1.46
C ALA A 100 8.24 18.12 0.36
N GLU A 101 9.10 19.12 0.58
CA GLU A 101 9.49 20.05 -0.46
C GLU A 101 10.33 19.33 -1.52
N GLY A 102 9.76 19.27 -2.74
CA GLY A 102 10.34 18.53 -3.85
C GLY A 102 10.92 19.49 -4.90
N SER A 103 12.24 19.69 -4.91
CA SER A 103 12.92 20.56 -5.91
C SER A 103 12.91 19.96 -7.32
N GLN A 104 12.83 18.62 -7.46
CA GLN A 104 12.93 17.90 -8.74
C GLN A 104 11.72 17.02 -9.04
N GLY A 105 10.55 17.41 -8.54
CA GLY A 105 9.33 16.64 -8.71
C GLY A 105 8.32 16.97 -7.60
N ARG A 106 7.50 15.99 -7.21
CA ARG A 106 6.43 16.19 -6.25
C ARG A 106 6.51 15.12 -5.14
N ILE A 107 6.21 15.52 -3.92
CA ILE A 107 6.09 14.61 -2.78
C ILE A 107 4.70 14.79 -2.17
N GLY A 108 3.90 13.73 -2.21
CA GLY A 108 2.57 13.68 -1.62
C GLY A 108 2.59 12.89 -0.32
N VAL A 109 2.01 13.46 0.72
CA VAL A 109 1.93 12.85 2.05
C VAL A 109 0.52 12.95 2.58
N ALA A 110 0.02 11.87 3.14
CA ALA A 110 -1.11 11.90 4.06
C ALA A 110 -0.81 10.96 5.23
N ALA A 111 -1.16 11.39 6.42
CA ALA A 111 -1.11 10.58 7.63
C ALA A 111 -2.35 10.85 8.48
N LEU A 112 -2.88 9.81 9.10
CA LEU A 112 -4.05 9.85 9.98
C LEU A 112 -3.77 9.04 11.23
N ASP A 113 -3.86 9.68 12.37
CA ASP A 113 -3.96 8.97 13.64
C ASP A 113 -5.38 8.36 13.73
N LEU A 114 -5.45 7.03 13.72
CA LEU A 114 -6.72 6.31 13.65
C LEU A 114 -7.54 6.40 14.94
N ASP A 115 -6.89 6.74 16.06
CA ASP A 115 -7.54 6.88 17.36
C ASP A 115 -8.12 8.28 17.56
N SER A 116 -7.35 9.33 17.27
CA SER A 116 -7.78 10.73 17.46
C SER A 116 -8.46 11.34 16.25
N GLY A 117 -8.29 10.76 15.06
CA GLY A 117 -8.74 11.36 13.79
C GLY A 117 -7.87 12.53 13.30
N ARG A 118 -6.77 12.83 13.99
CA ARG A 118 -5.84 13.89 13.60
C ARG A 118 -5.14 13.53 12.28
N ALA A 119 -5.28 14.39 11.28
CA ALA A 119 -4.66 14.20 9.97
C ALA A 119 -3.59 15.27 9.67
N VAL A 120 -2.54 14.87 8.93
CA VAL A 120 -1.52 15.76 8.36
C VAL A 120 -1.38 15.44 6.89
N THR A 121 -1.39 16.45 6.02
CA THR A 121 -1.30 16.24 4.58
C THR A 121 -0.38 17.28 3.90
N VAL A 122 0.34 16.82 2.86
CA VAL A 122 1.04 17.68 1.88
C VAL A 122 0.69 17.19 0.49
N LEU A 123 0.20 18.03 -0.39
CA LEU A 123 -0.36 17.65 -1.69
C LEU A 123 -1.36 16.48 -1.56
N GLY A 124 -2.11 16.43 -0.47
CA GLY A 124 -2.94 15.31 -0.07
C GLY A 124 -4.08 14.99 -1.05
N GLU A 125 -4.54 15.97 -1.82
CA GLU A 125 -5.59 15.83 -2.83
C GLU A 125 -5.05 15.79 -4.28
N GLN A 126 -3.72 15.77 -4.45
CA GLN A 126 -3.12 15.65 -5.78
C GLN A 126 -2.91 14.19 -6.15
N ALA A 127 -3.18 13.83 -7.40
CA ALA A 127 -3.00 12.47 -7.90
C ALA A 127 -1.52 12.10 -8.03
N PHE A 128 -1.18 10.89 -7.56
CA PHE A 128 0.14 10.26 -7.67
C PHE A 128 0.02 8.86 -8.25
N PRO A 129 1.02 8.39 -9.03
CA PRO A 129 1.05 7.02 -9.52
C PRO A 129 1.11 6.04 -8.35
N MET A 130 0.17 5.11 -8.29
CA MET A 130 0.15 4.11 -7.21
C MET A 130 1.29 3.10 -7.33
N ALA A 131 1.68 2.76 -8.54
CA ALA A 131 2.53 1.59 -8.76
C ALA A 131 1.94 0.36 -8.03
N SER A 132 2.78 -0.41 -7.35
CA SER A 132 2.32 -1.60 -6.62
C SER A 132 1.54 -1.32 -5.33
N THR A 133 1.31 -0.07 -4.91
CA THR A 133 0.39 0.19 -3.79
C THR A 133 -1.07 -0.04 -4.17
N SER A 134 -1.40 -0.05 -5.47
CA SER A 134 -2.70 -0.44 -6.02
C SER A 134 -3.12 -1.87 -5.64
N LYS A 135 -2.15 -2.74 -5.32
CA LYS A 135 -2.36 -4.14 -4.94
C LYS A 135 -3.20 -4.31 -3.68
N ILE A 136 -3.18 -3.32 -2.78
CA ILE A 136 -4.07 -3.28 -1.62
C ILE A 136 -5.54 -3.30 -2.06
N ALA A 137 -5.92 -2.42 -2.99
CA ALA A 137 -7.29 -2.35 -3.48
C ALA A 137 -7.68 -3.58 -4.32
N ILE A 138 -6.74 -4.14 -5.09
CA ILE A 138 -6.97 -5.38 -5.86
C ILE A 138 -7.30 -6.54 -4.91
N VAL A 139 -6.48 -6.72 -3.87
CA VAL A 139 -6.71 -7.76 -2.85
C VAL A 139 -7.99 -7.49 -2.06
N ALA A 140 -8.24 -6.23 -1.66
CA ALA A 140 -9.48 -5.87 -0.96
C ALA A 140 -10.73 -6.17 -1.80
N THR A 141 -10.70 -5.90 -3.12
CA THR A 141 -11.81 -6.23 -4.04
C THR A 141 -12.04 -7.74 -4.14
N PHE A 142 -10.96 -8.53 -4.19
CA PHE A 142 -11.06 -10.00 -4.18
C PHE A 142 -11.66 -10.49 -2.86
N LEU A 143 -11.17 -9.99 -1.73
CA LEU A 143 -11.64 -10.35 -0.39
C LEU A 143 -13.10 -9.94 -0.17
N ALA A 144 -13.55 -8.80 -0.70
CA ALA A 144 -14.96 -8.44 -0.71
C ALA A 144 -15.80 -9.50 -1.46
N GLY A 145 -15.28 -10.03 -2.55
CA GLY A 145 -15.91 -11.16 -3.24
C GLY A 145 -15.92 -12.47 -2.43
N VAL A 146 -14.93 -12.67 -1.56
CA VAL A 146 -14.93 -13.78 -0.58
C VAL A 146 -16.04 -13.57 0.45
N ASP A 147 -16.16 -12.37 1.00
CA ASP A 147 -17.21 -12.02 1.98
C ASP A 147 -18.63 -12.15 1.38
N GLU A 148 -18.78 -11.90 0.09
CA GLU A 148 -20.02 -12.09 -0.67
C GLU A 148 -20.26 -13.54 -1.14
N GLY A 149 -19.34 -14.47 -0.85
CA GLY A 149 -19.44 -15.88 -1.25
C GLY A 149 -19.16 -16.16 -2.73
N ARG A 150 -18.71 -15.17 -3.50
CA ARG A 150 -18.36 -15.33 -4.94
C ARG A 150 -17.02 -16.04 -5.16
N PHE A 151 -16.10 -15.95 -4.20
CA PHE A 151 -14.78 -16.56 -4.23
C PHE A 151 -14.50 -17.28 -2.90
N LYS A 152 -13.53 -18.20 -2.93
CA LYS A 152 -13.00 -18.86 -1.72
C LYS A 152 -11.49 -18.69 -1.65
N LEU A 153 -10.92 -18.60 -0.46
CA LEU A 153 -9.48 -18.42 -0.26
C LEU A 153 -8.64 -19.60 -0.80
N TYR A 154 -9.24 -20.78 -0.93
CA TYR A 154 -8.57 -21.98 -1.41
C TYR A 154 -8.87 -22.32 -2.88
N ASP A 155 -9.72 -21.52 -3.57
CA ASP A 155 -9.91 -21.65 -5.02
C ASP A 155 -8.57 -21.43 -5.73
N GLN A 156 -8.36 -22.20 -6.82
CA GLN A 156 -7.11 -22.20 -7.57
C GLN A 156 -7.21 -21.28 -8.78
N TYR A 157 -6.22 -20.45 -8.97
CA TYR A 157 -6.11 -19.55 -10.12
C TYR A 157 -4.72 -19.66 -10.75
N PRO A 158 -4.59 -19.60 -12.08
CA PRO A 158 -3.29 -19.62 -12.74
C PRO A 158 -2.55 -18.30 -12.53
N LEU A 159 -1.25 -18.35 -12.25
CA LEU A 159 -0.39 -17.19 -12.40
C LEU A 159 -0.51 -16.64 -13.84
N LEU A 160 -0.52 -15.32 -14.01
CA LEU A 160 -0.52 -14.69 -15.32
C LEU A 160 0.89 -14.19 -15.66
N VAL A 161 1.59 -14.99 -16.46
CA VAL A 161 2.99 -14.75 -16.81
C VAL A 161 3.07 -13.84 -18.04
N PRO A 162 3.69 -12.65 -17.96
CA PRO A 162 3.82 -11.76 -19.12
C PRO A 162 4.60 -12.44 -20.26
N VAL A 163 4.10 -12.25 -21.47
CA VAL A 163 4.80 -12.61 -22.70
C VAL A 163 5.54 -11.37 -23.22
N PRO A 164 6.81 -11.48 -23.60
CA PRO A 164 7.56 -10.34 -24.12
C PRO A 164 6.84 -9.65 -25.28
N SER A 165 6.68 -8.34 -25.20
CA SER A 165 6.04 -7.52 -26.22
C SER A 165 6.60 -6.10 -26.21
N LYS A 166 6.54 -5.41 -27.36
CA LYS A 166 6.97 -4.01 -27.44
C LYS A 166 6.03 -3.10 -26.64
N LYS A 167 6.56 -2.01 -26.11
CA LYS A 167 5.74 -0.96 -25.46
C LYS A 167 4.64 -0.50 -26.41
N PHE A 168 3.45 -0.37 -25.90
CA PHE A 168 2.27 0.11 -26.63
C PHE A 168 1.86 -0.71 -27.86
N SER A 169 2.40 -1.92 -28.05
CA SER A 169 2.06 -2.77 -29.19
C SER A 169 0.61 -3.29 -29.18
N SER A 170 -0.03 -3.25 -28.01
CA SER A 170 -1.42 -3.64 -27.79
C SER A 170 -1.98 -2.90 -26.58
N ALA A 171 -3.30 -2.77 -26.47
CA ALA A 171 -3.98 -2.14 -25.33
C ALA A 171 -3.65 -2.83 -24.00
N GLN A 172 -3.45 -4.15 -24.02
CA GLN A 172 -2.99 -4.93 -22.88
C GLN A 172 -1.74 -5.73 -23.24
N ALA A 173 -0.81 -5.85 -22.29
CA ALA A 173 0.33 -6.73 -22.44
C ALA A 173 -0.15 -8.18 -22.50
N PRO A 174 0.32 -9.00 -23.45
CA PRO A 174 -0.05 -10.39 -23.55
C PRO A 174 0.49 -11.18 -22.36
N VAL A 175 -0.31 -12.10 -21.86
CA VAL A 175 0.04 -13.01 -20.78
C VAL A 175 -0.31 -14.46 -21.16
N ARG A 176 0.38 -15.42 -20.56
CA ARG A 176 0.03 -16.85 -20.62
C ARG A 176 -0.25 -17.36 -19.22
N GLN A 177 -1.04 -18.40 -19.12
CA GLN A 177 -1.29 -19.09 -17.87
C GLN A 177 -0.02 -19.81 -17.40
N GLY A 178 0.28 -19.68 -16.12
CA GLY A 178 1.37 -20.36 -15.41
C GLY A 178 0.83 -21.40 -14.42
N THR A 179 1.60 -21.63 -13.36
CA THR A 179 1.25 -22.57 -12.29
C THR A 179 -0.01 -22.12 -11.55
N MET A 180 -0.87 -23.10 -11.20
CA MET A 180 -2.04 -22.86 -10.36
C MET A 180 -1.61 -22.61 -8.90
N MET A 181 -2.22 -21.62 -8.27
CA MET A 181 -2.02 -21.27 -6.86
C MET A 181 -3.34 -20.96 -6.19
N SER A 182 -3.46 -21.27 -4.88
CA SER A 182 -4.63 -20.87 -4.13
C SER A 182 -4.73 -19.34 -4.02
N ALA A 183 -5.96 -18.82 -3.94
CA ALA A 183 -6.18 -17.40 -3.77
C ALA A 183 -5.43 -16.83 -2.56
N LEU A 184 -5.40 -17.54 -1.44
CA LEU A 184 -4.64 -17.15 -0.25
C LEU A 184 -3.14 -17.02 -0.55
N SER A 185 -2.56 -17.98 -1.29
CA SER A 185 -1.15 -17.93 -1.70
C SER A 185 -0.88 -16.78 -2.67
N LEU A 186 -1.84 -16.47 -3.57
CA LEU A 186 -1.74 -15.31 -4.47
C LEU A 186 -1.79 -14.00 -3.70
N ILE A 187 -2.69 -13.87 -2.70
CA ILE A 187 -2.78 -12.69 -1.82
C ILE A 187 -1.46 -12.49 -1.08
N GLU A 188 -0.94 -13.55 -0.46
CA GLU A 188 0.34 -13.51 0.25
C GLU A 188 1.49 -13.07 -0.66
N ALA A 189 1.64 -13.67 -1.84
CA ALA A 189 2.67 -13.30 -2.83
C ALA A 189 2.51 -11.84 -3.32
N THR A 190 1.27 -11.42 -3.60
CA THR A 190 0.92 -10.08 -4.06
C THR A 190 1.34 -9.01 -3.07
N ILE A 191 1.06 -9.20 -1.80
CA ILE A 191 1.30 -8.19 -0.77
C ILE A 191 2.73 -8.28 -0.24
N THR A 192 3.20 -9.45 0.19
CA THR A 192 4.48 -9.58 0.90
C THR A 192 5.69 -9.38 0.00
N ARG A 193 5.67 -9.94 -1.22
CA ARG A 193 6.76 -9.88 -2.20
C ARG A 193 6.47 -8.96 -3.39
N SER A 194 5.27 -8.41 -3.45
CA SER A 194 4.82 -7.58 -4.58
C SER A 194 4.83 -8.34 -5.92
N ASP A 195 4.49 -9.63 -5.92
CA ASP A 195 4.48 -10.46 -7.11
C ASP A 195 3.45 -9.95 -8.13
N ASN A 196 3.91 -9.70 -9.37
CA ASN A 196 3.08 -9.12 -10.43
C ASN A 196 2.19 -10.17 -11.08
N GLN A 197 2.65 -11.41 -11.20
CA GLN A 197 1.90 -12.50 -11.85
C GLN A 197 0.75 -12.95 -10.96
N ALA A 198 1.00 -13.04 -9.64
CA ALA A 198 -0.04 -13.31 -8.65
C ALA A 198 -1.07 -12.18 -8.60
N THR A 199 -0.61 -10.94 -8.72
CA THR A 199 -1.51 -9.77 -8.73
C THR A 199 -2.44 -9.79 -9.95
N ASP A 200 -1.92 -10.04 -11.14
CA ASP A 200 -2.73 -10.09 -12.36
C ASP A 200 -3.69 -11.28 -12.35
N ALA A 201 -3.34 -12.40 -11.69
CA ALA A 201 -4.26 -13.51 -11.47
C ALA A 201 -5.48 -13.09 -10.62
N LEU A 202 -5.26 -12.41 -9.48
CA LEU A 202 -6.34 -11.87 -8.65
C LEU A 202 -7.13 -10.79 -9.39
N LEU A 203 -6.44 -9.91 -10.13
CA LEU A 203 -7.07 -8.84 -10.91
C LEU A 203 -7.98 -9.40 -12.00
N ALA A 204 -7.57 -10.47 -12.70
CA ALA A 204 -8.39 -11.16 -13.67
C ALA A 204 -9.61 -11.82 -13.01
N ALA A 205 -9.44 -12.46 -11.85
CA ALA A 205 -10.53 -13.11 -11.11
C ALA A 205 -11.64 -12.13 -10.73
N VAL A 206 -11.29 -10.89 -10.33
CA VAL A 206 -12.29 -9.86 -9.98
C VAL A 206 -12.91 -9.15 -11.18
N GLY A 207 -12.48 -9.46 -12.41
CA GLY A 207 -13.01 -8.86 -13.64
C GLY A 207 -12.21 -7.66 -14.16
N GLY A 208 -10.93 -7.56 -13.80
CA GLY A 208 -9.98 -6.60 -14.34
C GLY A 208 -9.94 -5.24 -13.65
N PRO A 209 -9.13 -4.30 -14.17
CA PRO A 209 -8.84 -3.01 -13.54
C PRO A 209 -10.08 -2.18 -13.21
N HIS A 210 -11.00 -2.09 -14.17
CA HIS A 210 -12.22 -1.30 -13.98
C HIS A 210 -13.17 -1.89 -12.93
N ALA A 211 -13.12 -3.20 -12.66
CA ALA A 211 -13.91 -3.79 -11.58
C ALA A 211 -13.40 -3.33 -10.21
N VAL A 212 -12.07 -3.26 -10.04
CA VAL A 212 -11.45 -2.71 -8.82
C VAL A 212 -11.80 -1.23 -8.63
N THR A 213 -11.67 -0.42 -9.68
CA THR A 213 -12.05 1.00 -9.64
C THR A 213 -13.51 1.18 -9.23
N ARG A 214 -14.43 0.43 -9.86
CA ARG A 214 -15.86 0.48 -9.50
C ARG A 214 -16.11 0.06 -8.06
N TRP A 215 -15.46 -1.00 -7.57
CA TRP A 215 -15.59 -1.45 -6.19
C TRP A 215 -15.14 -0.36 -5.21
N VAL A 216 -13.96 0.24 -5.43
CA VAL A 216 -13.47 1.32 -4.58
C VAL A 216 -14.46 2.49 -4.57
N HIS A 217 -14.91 2.97 -5.75
CA HIS A 217 -15.83 4.10 -5.83
C HIS A 217 -17.17 3.81 -5.15
N SER A 218 -17.79 2.67 -5.44
CA SER A 218 -19.13 2.35 -4.93
C SER A 218 -19.14 1.95 -3.46
N ARG A 219 -18.09 1.22 -3.00
CA ARG A 219 -18.05 0.71 -1.64
C ARG A 219 -17.51 1.72 -0.63
N THR A 220 -16.55 2.55 -1.06
CA THR A 220 -15.82 3.43 -0.14
C THR A 220 -16.09 4.92 -0.36
N GLY A 221 -16.69 5.30 -1.48
CA GLY A 221 -16.90 6.70 -1.86
C GLY A 221 -15.60 7.44 -2.28
N ILE A 222 -14.46 6.73 -2.38
CA ILE A 222 -13.19 7.32 -2.81
C ILE A 222 -13.17 7.40 -4.34
N THR A 223 -13.46 8.58 -4.90
CA THR A 223 -13.64 8.79 -6.34
C THR A 223 -12.34 9.18 -7.07
N ASP A 224 -11.29 9.53 -6.35
CA ASP A 224 -9.98 9.90 -6.85
C ASP A 224 -9.00 8.72 -6.96
N PHE A 225 -9.49 7.49 -6.74
CA PHE A 225 -8.78 6.22 -6.97
C PHE A 225 -9.11 5.68 -8.36
N ARG A 226 -8.08 5.25 -9.10
CA ARG A 226 -8.29 4.69 -10.44
C ARG A 226 -7.22 3.67 -10.82
N ILE A 227 -7.63 2.51 -11.31
CA ILE A 227 -6.80 1.51 -11.99
C ILE A 227 -7.34 1.32 -13.41
N ASP A 228 -6.47 1.44 -14.41
CA ASP A 228 -6.81 1.35 -15.83
C ASP A 228 -6.12 0.19 -16.52
N ARG A 229 -5.00 -0.29 -15.98
CA ARG A 229 -4.12 -1.27 -16.62
C ARG A 229 -3.93 -2.51 -15.75
N THR A 230 -3.70 -3.66 -16.39
CA THR A 230 -3.11 -4.83 -15.71
C THR A 230 -1.69 -4.50 -15.26
N ILE A 231 -1.17 -5.23 -14.29
CA ILE A 231 0.21 -5.00 -13.83
C ILE A 231 1.23 -5.30 -14.95
N ALA A 232 0.98 -6.34 -15.73
CA ALA A 232 1.81 -6.64 -16.90
C ALA A 232 1.86 -5.47 -17.90
N THR A 233 0.72 -4.83 -18.16
CA THR A 233 0.64 -3.64 -19.05
C THR A 233 1.31 -2.43 -18.42
N LEU A 234 1.07 -2.18 -17.13
CA LEU A 234 1.67 -1.07 -16.40
C LEU A 234 3.20 -1.15 -16.42
N VAL A 235 3.75 -2.34 -16.19
CA VAL A 235 5.22 -2.57 -16.20
C VAL A 235 5.80 -2.50 -17.60
N ARG A 236 5.12 -3.08 -18.61
CA ARG A 236 5.57 -3.02 -20.00
C ARG A 236 5.70 -1.56 -20.48
N ASP A 237 4.73 -0.73 -20.14
CA ASP A 237 4.62 0.65 -20.63
C ASP A 237 5.23 1.69 -19.66
N ASP A 238 5.93 1.22 -18.62
CA ASP A 238 6.56 2.11 -17.63
C ASP A 238 7.55 3.08 -18.29
N GLY A 239 7.53 4.33 -17.79
CA GLY A 239 8.35 5.44 -18.31
C GLY A 239 7.71 6.19 -19.48
N ALA A 240 6.46 5.87 -19.87
CA ALA A 240 5.72 6.63 -20.88
C ALA A 240 5.44 8.09 -20.48
N VAL A 241 5.22 8.32 -19.21
CA VAL A 241 4.99 9.64 -18.61
C VAL A 241 6.00 9.84 -17.49
N ASN A 242 6.63 11.01 -17.45
CA ASN A 242 7.50 11.37 -16.32
C ASN A 242 6.66 11.98 -15.19
N PRO A 243 6.45 11.27 -14.07
CA PRO A 243 5.58 11.70 -12.99
C PRO A 243 6.13 12.88 -12.19
N ALA A 244 7.41 13.25 -12.38
CA ALA A 244 8.01 14.41 -11.74
C ALA A 244 7.46 15.74 -12.29
N VAL A 245 7.09 15.75 -13.57
CA VAL A 245 6.67 16.98 -14.30
C VAL A 245 5.24 16.91 -14.84
N SER A 246 4.63 15.72 -14.88
CA SER A 246 3.29 15.50 -15.41
C SER A 246 2.44 14.67 -14.46
N ILE A 247 1.15 14.98 -14.40
CA ILE A 247 0.17 14.20 -13.65
C ILE A 247 -0.56 13.28 -14.63
N ASP A 248 -0.28 11.98 -14.54
CA ASP A 248 -1.08 10.96 -15.21
C ASP A 248 -2.13 10.44 -14.21
N LYS A 249 -3.40 10.60 -14.55
CA LYS A 249 -4.50 10.12 -13.69
C LYS A 249 -4.74 8.63 -13.81
N ARG A 250 -4.14 7.96 -14.79
CA ARG A 250 -4.24 6.49 -14.91
C ARG A 250 -3.45 5.83 -13.79
N ASP A 251 -4.02 4.77 -13.22
CA ASP A 251 -3.41 4.00 -12.13
C ASP A 251 -2.91 4.88 -10.98
N SER A 252 -3.72 5.86 -10.60
CA SER A 252 -3.38 6.89 -9.61
C SER A 252 -4.39 6.96 -8.47
N VAL A 253 -3.94 7.56 -7.39
CA VAL A 253 -4.74 7.91 -6.21
C VAL A 253 -4.17 9.18 -5.58
N THR A 254 -4.97 9.88 -4.79
CA THR A 254 -4.45 10.92 -3.90
C THR A 254 -3.90 10.30 -2.62
N PRO A 255 -2.89 10.90 -1.96
CA PRO A 255 -2.44 10.45 -0.65
C PRO A 255 -3.59 10.32 0.36
N LEU A 256 -4.50 11.29 0.38
CA LEU A 256 -5.66 11.28 1.27
C LEU A 256 -6.64 10.14 0.91
N GLY A 257 -6.89 9.89 -0.37
CA GLY A 257 -7.70 8.75 -0.83
C GLY A 257 -7.13 7.41 -0.37
N MET A 258 -5.80 7.25 -0.47
CA MET A 258 -5.13 6.03 0.00
C MET A 258 -5.24 5.86 1.52
N VAL A 259 -5.03 6.91 2.31
CA VAL A 259 -5.18 6.84 3.78
C VAL A 259 -6.62 6.53 4.17
N ARG A 260 -7.62 7.07 3.45
CA ARG A 260 -9.04 6.71 3.66
C ARG A 260 -9.29 5.23 3.36
N LEU A 261 -8.73 4.70 2.27
CA LEU A 261 -8.83 3.28 1.92
C LEU A 261 -8.23 2.40 3.03
N LEU A 262 -7.02 2.72 3.49
CA LEU A 262 -6.36 2.02 4.59
C LEU A 262 -7.19 2.09 5.87
N SER A 263 -7.67 3.28 6.24
CA SER A 263 -8.48 3.49 7.46
C SER A 263 -9.73 2.63 7.49
N GLY A 264 -10.49 2.56 6.38
CA GLY A 264 -11.70 1.75 6.34
C GLY A 264 -11.42 0.25 6.35
N ILE A 265 -10.31 -0.21 5.74
CA ILE A 265 -9.86 -1.60 5.86
C ILE A 265 -9.52 -1.92 7.32
N TYR A 266 -8.75 -1.06 7.98
CA TYR A 266 -8.38 -1.22 9.38
C TYR A 266 -9.61 -1.25 10.32
N ARG A 267 -10.57 -0.37 10.09
CA ARG A 267 -11.81 -0.28 10.88
C ARG A 267 -12.86 -1.33 10.49
N ARG A 268 -12.53 -2.21 9.53
CA ARG A 268 -13.43 -3.26 9.06
C ARG A 268 -14.76 -2.72 8.50
N GLU A 269 -14.71 -1.52 7.90
CA GLU A 269 -15.89 -0.85 7.35
C GLU A 269 -16.37 -1.47 6.04
N TRP A 270 -15.43 -2.03 5.26
CA TRP A 270 -15.70 -2.49 3.89
C TRP A 270 -15.47 -3.97 3.67
N LEU A 271 -14.78 -4.63 4.59
CA LEU A 271 -14.48 -6.05 4.58
C LEU A 271 -14.91 -6.67 5.90
N SER A 272 -15.18 -7.98 5.89
CA SER A 272 -15.37 -8.74 7.12
C SER A 272 -14.11 -8.69 8.00
N PRO A 273 -14.22 -8.99 9.30
CA PRO A 273 -13.06 -9.12 10.18
C PRO A 273 -12.01 -10.08 9.61
N MET A 274 -12.40 -11.27 9.17
CA MET A 274 -11.51 -12.28 8.58
C MET A 274 -10.78 -11.73 7.34
N SER A 275 -11.49 -11.12 6.41
CA SER A 275 -10.92 -10.57 5.18
C SER A 275 -9.96 -9.41 5.46
N SER A 276 -10.30 -8.53 6.39
CA SER A 276 -9.41 -7.46 6.86
C SER A 276 -8.13 -8.03 7.45
N ASP A 277 -8.23 -9.05 8.31
CA ASP A 277 -7.09 -9.68 8.99
C ASP A 277 -6.16 -10.40 7.99
N VAL A 278 -6.71 -11.07 6.97
CA VAL A 278 -5.92 -11.66 5.87
C VAL A 278 -5.06 -10.59 5.17
N LEU A 279 -5.66 -9.45 4.81
CA LEU A 279 -4.94 -8.38 4.11
C LEU A 279 -3.91 -7.69 5.01
N LEU A 280 -4.31 -7.30 6.22
CA LEU A 280 -3.44 -6.59 7.17
C LEU A 280 -2.31 -7.49 7.67
N GLY A 281 -2.58 -8.77 7.91
CA GLY A 281 -1.57 -9.77 8.23
C GLY A 281 -0.54 -9.95 7.11
N ALA A 282 -0.97 -10.01 5.84
CA ALA A 282 -0.04 -10.03 4.72
C ALA A 282 0.81 -8.74 4.63
N MET A 283 0.21 -7.56 4.92
CA MET A 283 0.93 -6.29 4.95
C MET A 283 1.99 -6.24 6.07
N SER A 284 1.73 -6.85 7.23
CA SER A 284 2.70 -6.92 8.34
C SER A 284 3.94 -7.76 8.00
N ARG A 285 3.76 -8.79 7.16
CA ARG A 285 4.83 -9.69 6.68
C ARG A 285 5.55 -9.20 5.42
N THR A 286 5.28 -7.96 4.97
CA THR A 286 5.94 -7.39 3.77
C THR A 286 7.45 -7.38 3.94
N VAL A 287 8.16 -7.95 2.96
CA VAL A 287 9.63 -8.04 2.94
C VAL A 287 10.29 -6.96 2.08
N THR A 288 9.50 -6.19 1.34
CA THR A 288 9.99 -5.09 0.49
C THR A 288 10.09 -3.78 1.27
N GLY A 289 10.87 -2.80 0.79
CA GLY A 289 10.88 -1.43 1.32
C GLY A 289 11.57 -1.23 2.68
N LYS A 290 12.55 -2.06 3.04
CA LYS A 290 13.30 -1.93 4.30
C LYS A 290 13.93 -0.55 4.53
N HIS A 291 14.15 0.23 3.46
CA HIS A 291 14.73 1.58 3.50
C HIS A 291 13.67 2.70 3.30
N ARG A 292 12.38 2.36 3.32
CA ARG A 292 11.27 3.32 3.20
C ARG A 292 10.65 3.60 4.57
N ILE A 293 9.34 3.39 4.76
CA ILE A 293 8.68 3.67 6.07
C ILE A 293 9.49 3.09 7.23
N ARG A 294 9.96 1.85 7.14
CA ARG A 294 10.75 1.19 8.20
C ARG A 294 12.15 1.78 8.39
N GLY A 295 12.69 2.51 7.39
CA GLY A 295 14.12 2.78 7.27
C GLY A 295 14.74 3.60 8.39
N LEU A 296 13.99 4.52 8.99
CA LEU A 296 14.46 5.39 10.09
C LEU A 296 13.60 5.29 11.35
N LEU A 297 12.61 4.41 11.39
CA LEU A 297 11.81 4.18 12.61
C LEU A 297 12.67 3.47 13.67
N PRO A 298 12.36 3.66 14.97
CA PRO A 298 13.03 2.92 16.03
C PRO A 298 12.95 1.41 15.80
N GLN A 299 14.01 0.70 16.22
CA GLN A 299 14.05 -0.76 16.14
C GLN A 299 12.86 -1.36 16.91
N GLY A 300 12.23 -2.38 16.32
CA GLY A 300 11.04 -3.03 16.90
C GLY A 300 9.72 -2.32 16.62
N THR A 301 9.71 -1.16 15.93
CA THR A 301 8.45 -0.52 15.52
C THR A 301 7.68 -1.45 14.58
N GLN A 302 6.44 -1.75 14.93
CA GLN A 302 5.56 -2.56 14.11
C GLN A 302 5.03 -1.75 12.92
N VAL A 303 5.19 -2.31 11.72
CA VAL A 303 4.78 -1.67 10.46
C VAL A 303 4.12 -2.70 9.56
N ALA A 304 2.89 -2.44 9.14
CA ALA A 304 2.21 -3.19 8.10
C ALA A 304 2.09 -2.30 6.86
N HIS A 305 2.74 -2.66 5.75
CA HIS A 305 2.85 -1.74 4.63
C HIS A 305 2.91 -2.40 3.24
N LYS A 306 2.75 -1.59 2.20
CA LYS A 306 2.92 -1.97 0.81
C LYS A 306 3.68 -0.92 0.03
N THR A 307 4.75 -1.34 -0.62
CA THR A 307 5.59 -0.47 -1.46
C THR A 307 5.10 -0.40 -2.90
N GLY A 308 5.37 0.73 -3.56
CA GLY A 308 5.22 0.91 -5.00
C GLY A 308 6.49 1.49 -5.64
N THR A 309 6.85 1.03 -6.84
CA THR A 309 8.00 1.54 -7.61
C THR A 309 7.71 1.45 -9.09
N LEU A 310 7.89 2.56 -9.78
CA LEU A 310 7.89 2.70 -11.23
C LEU A 310 9.03 3.65 -11.62
N SER A 311 9.20 3.88 -12.92
CA SER A 311 10.15 4.87 -13.42
C SER A 311 9.93 6.21 -12.73
N ASN A 312 10.99 6.76 -12.16
CA ASN A 312 11.02 8.06 -11.47
C ASN A 312 9.96 8.23 -10.34
N THR A 313 9.52 7.11 -9.73
CA THR A 313 8.53 7.08 -8.65
C THR A 313 8.91 6.04 -7.60
N ALA A 314 8.71 6.41 -6.34
CA ALA A 314 8.69 5.50 -5.20
C ALA A 314 7.53 5.87 -4.26
N SER A 315 6.86 4.88 -3.71
CA SER A 315 5.79 5.07 -2.73
C SER A 315 5.85 3.98 -1.66
N ASP A 316 5.34 4.31 -0.48
CA ASP A 316 5.12 3.35 0.58
C ASP A 316 3.90 3.80 1.39
N VAL A 317 2.99 2.87 1.64
CA VAL A 317 1.72 3.14 2.31
C VAL A 317 1.38 2.03 3.29
N GLY A 318 0.76 2.38 4.41
CA GLY A 318 0.40 1.37 5.42
C GLY A 318 0.21 1.95 6.80
N PHE A 319 0.57 1.18 7.81
CA PHE A 319 0.34 1.48 9.21
C PHE A 319 1.65 1.46 9.99
N ILE A 320 1.76 2.39 10.94
CA ILE A 320 2.85 2.44 11.93
C ILE A 320 2.21 2.40 13.31
N LYS A 321 2.60 1.44 14.16
CA LYS A 321 2.18 1.40 15.56
C LYS A 321 3.16 2.18 16.42
N THR A 322 2.65 3.13 17.17
CA THR A 322 3.47 3.93 18.11
C THR A 322 3.57 3.25 19.46
N PRO A 323 4.60 3.59 20.30
CA PRO A 323 4.80 2.96 21.61
C PRO A 323 3.67 3.21 22.62
N ASP A 324 2.89 4.27 22.41
CA ASP A 324 1.72 4.59 23.24
C ASP A 324 0.44 3.87 22.76
N GLY A 325 0.59 2.93 21.82
CA GLY A 325 -0.46 2.01 21.35
C GLY A 325 -1.29 2.51 20.19
N ARG A 326 -1.13 3.78 19.75
CA ARG A 326 -1.88 4.34 18.63
C ARG A 326 -1.42 3.78 17.30
N ASN A 327 -2.32 3.79 16.32
CA ASN A 327 -2.05 3.34 14.96
C ASN A 327 -2.15 4.52 14.00
N LEU A 328 -1.09 4.75 13.24
CA LEU A 328 -1.02 5.78 12.21
C LEU A 328 -1.19 5.14 10.84
N ALA A 329 -2.21 5.51 10.09
CA ALA A 329 -2.29 5.22 8.66
C ALA A 329 -1.51 6.25 7.89
N VAL A 330 -0.58 5.82 7.02
CA VAL A 330 0.31 6.71 6.27
C VAL A 330 0.35 6.38 4.79
N ALA A 331 0.45 7.40 3.93
CA ALA A 331 0.66 7.26 2.50
C ALA A 331 1.67 8.31 2.03
N ILE A 332 2.80 7.84 1.50
CA ILE A 332 3.92 8.70 1.07
C ILE A 332 4.27 8.34 -0.38
N TYR A 333 4.15 9.33 -1.27
CA TYR A 333 4.43 9.22 -2.70
C TYR A 333 5.51 10.21 -3.08
N VAL A 334 6.59 9.73 -3.70
CA VAL A 334 7.73 10.54 -4.11
C VAL A 334 7.94 10.37 -5.61
N THR A 335 7.87 11.46 -6.37
CA THR A 335 8.19 11.48 -7.79
C THR A 335 9.40 12.38 -8.02
N GLY A 336 10.29 12.02 -8.95
CA GLY A 336 11.54 12.74 -9.12
C GLY A 336 12.51 12.51 -7.95
N GLN A 337 13.16 13.55 -7.48
CA GLN A 337 14.07 13.53 -6.32
C GLN A 337 15.31 12.63 -6.50
N GLY A 338 15.86 12.58 -7.70
CA GLY A 338 17.07 11.78 -7.99
C GLY A 338 16.81 10.29 -8.16
N GLY A 339 17.76 9.45 -7.80
CA GLY A 339 17.70 8.00 -7.95
C GLY A 339 16.80 7.31 -6.91
N LYS A 340 16.67 5.99 -7.02
CA LYS A 340 15.85 5.20 -6.09
C LYS A 340 16.30 5.35 -4.61
N PRO A 341 17.61 5.33 -4.26
CA PRO A 341 18.02 5.51 -2.87
C PRO A 341 17.57 6.85 -2.27
N GLN A 342 17.64 7.93 -3.04
CA GLN A 342 17.21 9.26 -2.60
C GLN A 342 15.70 9.30 -2.36
N ARG A 343 14.89 8.70 -3.23
CA ARG A 343 13.44 8.58 -3.03
C ARG A 343 13.09 7.74 -1.80
N ASP A 344 13.78 6.60 -1.62
CA ASP A 344 13.58 5.74 -0.44
C ASP A 344 13.94 6.49 0.85
N ALA A 345 15.03 7.25 0.87
CA ALA A 345 15.45 8.08 2.01
C ALA A 345 14.45 9.20 2.33
N ARG A 346 13.85 9.83 1.32
CA ARG A 346 12.78 10.83 1.54
C ARG A 346 11.56 10.21 2.21
N ILE A 347 11.13 9.03 1.77
CA ILE A 347 10.02 8.30 2.42
C ILE A 347 10.37 8.01 3.88
N ALA A 348 11.58 7.51 4.16
CA ALA A 348 12.01 7.18 5.51
C ALA A 348 12.04 8.41 6.43
N ALA A 349 12.58 9.55 5.96
CA ALA A 349 12.65 10.79 6.72
C ALA A 349 11.25 11.33 7.05
N ILE A 350 10.33 11.32 6.09
CA ILE A 350 8.95 11.76 6.30
C ILE A 350 8.23 10.82 7.28
N ALA A 351 8.37 9.50 7.13
CA ALA A 351 7.76 8.53 8.04
C ALA A 351 8.27 8.70 9.47
N ARG A 352 9.57 8.97 9.65
CA ARG A 352 10.16 9.26 10.96
C ARG A 352 9.60 10.55 11.57
N ALA A 353 9.52 11.62 10.79
CA ALA A 353 8.98 12.89 11.26
C ALA A 353 7.49 12.80 11.63
N LEU A 354 6.70 12.02 10.87
CA LEU A 354 5.31 11.73 11.22
C LEU A 354 5.21 10.98 12.55
N TYR A 355 6.02 9.93 12.73
CA TYR A 355 6.05 9.14 13.96
C TYR A 355 6.40 10.01 15.18
N ASP A 356 7.49 10.79 15.11
CA ASP A 356 7.94 11.66 16.19
C ASP A 356 6.92 12.78 16.48
N GLY A 357 6.37 13.40 15.45
CA GLY A 357 5.40 14.49 15.57
C GLY A 357 4.11 14.08 16.26
N TYR A 358 3.53 12.95 15.85
CA TYR A 358 2.33 12.43 16.52
C TYR A 358 2.60 12.05 17.98
N LEU A 359 3.77 11.50 18.30
CA LEU A 359 4.15 11.21 19.69
C LEU A 359 4.27 12.49 20.52
N ALA A 360 4.88 13.54 19.97
CA ALA A 360 5.04 14.82 20.65
C ALA A 360 3.70 15.52 20.91
N GLU A 361 2.79 15.53 19.92
CA GLU A 361 1.43 16.06 20.07
C GLU A 361 0.66 15.34 21.19
N ALA A 362 0.70 14.01 21.20
CA ALA A 362 0.03 13.22 22.25
C ALA A 362 0.60 13.46 23.65
N ALA A 363 1.93 13.60 23.77
CA ALA A 363 2.57 13.93 25.04
C ALA A 363 2.16 15.34 25.52
N SER A 364 2.01 16.29 24.61
CA SER A 364 1.55 17.65 24.92
C SER A 364 0.10 17.68 25.37
N SER A 365 -0.78 16.96 24.68
CA SER A 365 -2.21 16.84 25.03
C SER A 365 -2.41 16.19 26.41
N ARG A 366 -1.65 15.13 26.71
CA ARG A 366 -1.69 14.50 28.04
C ARG A 366 -1.25 15.44 29.16
N ARG A 367 -0.19 16.25 28.93
CA ARG A 367 0.26 17.26 29.92
C ARG A 367 -0.76 18.38 30.14
N ALA A 368 -1.46 18.80 29.06
CA ALA A 368 -2.50 19.81 29.17
C ALA A 368 -3.73 19.30 29.95
N ALA A 369 -4.10 18.02 29.79
CA ALA A 369 -5.21 17.40 30.50
C ALA A 369 -4.94 17.14 32.00
N LEU A 370 -3.67 17.19 32.46
CA LEU A 370 -3.27 17.00 33.85
C LEU A 370 -3.11 18.33 34.60
N ARG A 371 -3.30 19.48 33.97
CA ARG A 371 -3.29 20.83 34.56
C ARG A 371 -4.68 21.36 34.79
#